data_f7736d25fc20c792ed8034ff3ad467b6
#
_entry.id   f7736d25fc20c792ed8034ff3ad467b6
#
_cell.length_a   1.000
_cell.length_b   1.000
_cell.length_c   1.000
_cell.angle_alpha   90.00
_cell.angle_beta   90.00
_cell.angle_gamma   90.00
#
_symmetry.space_group_name_H-M   'P 1'
#
loop_
_entity.id
_entity.type
_entity.pdbx_description
1 polymer ?
#
loop_
_entity_poly.entity_id
_entity_poly.type
_entity_poly.pdbx_seq_one_letter_code
_entity_poly.pdbx_strand_id
1 'polypeptide(L)'
;MKKYRKNQLRLQDWCNLNEEEKKKWIEVSHWVQQYKPLDLVSSIVIDGRNIKSFNDFLCCIGEEVNGLMGYFGSSFGGLSDSLTGGIGCITVPLNITWKYFEETKYSFNNYDNPDDFEYLIELLNEKSTLNIT
;
A
#
# COMPACT_ATOMS: atom_id res chain seq x y z
N MET A 1 3.62 -17.67 14.53
CA MET A 1 4.95 -17.08 14.29
C MET A 1 5.23 -16.03 15.34
N LYS A 2 6.41 -16.08 15.90
CA LYS A 2 6.76 -15.20 17.02
C LYS A 2 6.69 -13.72 16.67
N LYS A 3 7.12 -13.33 15.48
CA LYS A 3 7.13 -11.93 15.05
C LYS A 3 5.74 -11.33 14.83
N TYR A 4 4.70 -12.16 14.84
CA TYR A 4 3.32 -11.69 14.69
C TYR A 4 2.52 -11.71 15.98
N ARG A 5 3.19 -11.85 17.12
CA ARG A 5 2.52 -11.69 18.39
C ARG A 5 1.98 -10.27 18.48
N LYS A 6 0.77 -10.15 19.00
CA LYS A 6 0.03 -8.89 19.06
C LYS A 6 0.85 -7.72 19.60
N ASN A 7 1.64 -7.96 20.65
CA ASN A 7 2.43 -6.92 21.30
C ASN A 7 3.79 -6.65 20.62
N GLN A 8 4.09 -7.34 19.51
CA GLN A 8 5.36 -7.22 18.78
C GLN A 8 5.22 -6.64 17.39
N LEU A 9 3.98 -6.47 16.89
CA LEU A 9 3.76 -5.91 15.55
C LEU A 9 4.10 -4.43 15.54
N ARG A 10 4.84 -4.01 14.52
CA ARG A 10 5.27 -2.63 14.30
C ARG A 10 5.01 -2.23 12.86
N LEU A 11 4.97 -0.92 12.65
CA LEU A 11 4.91 -0.36 11.30
C LEU A 11 6.08 -0.88 10.47
N GLN A 12 5.81 -1.19 9.20
CA GLN A 12 6.78 -1.68 8.23
C GLN A 12 7.36 -3.07 8.51
N ASP A 13 6.81 -3.83 9.46
CA ASP A 13 7.23 -5.22 9.67
C ASP A 13 7.06 -6.06 8.40
N TRP A 14 6.10 -5.71 7.53
CA TRP A 14 5.90 -6.37 6.24
C TRP A 14 7.14 -6.30 5.35
N CYS A 15 8.03 -5.33 5.52
CA CYS A 15 9.25 -5.20 4.70
C CYS A 15 10.16 -6.43 4.81
N ASN A 16 10.08 -7.15 5.92
CA ASN A 16 10.92 -8.31 6.20
C ASN A 16 10.29 -9.64 5.77
N LEU A 17 9.10 -9.59 5.17
CA LEU A 17 8.38 -10.78 4.74
C LEU A 17 8.71 -11.12 3.28
N ASN A 18 8.55 -12.40 2.92
CA ASN A 18 8.59 -12.80 1.51
C ASN A 18 7.24 -12.50 0.86
N GLU A 19 7.12 -12.72 -0.47
CA GLU A 19 5.91 -12.36 -1.21
C GLU A 19 4.67 -13.14 -0.75
N GLU A 20 4.81 -14.42 -0.42
CA GLU A 20 3.70 -15.22 0.10
C GLU A 20 3.23 -14.71 1.46
N GLU A 21 4.15 -14.35 2.32
CA GLU A 21 3.84 -13.80 3.62
C GLU A 21 3.18 -12.42 3.51
N LYS A 22 3.61 -11.60 2.54
CA LYS A 22 2.99 -10.30 2.28
C LYS A 22 1.54 -10.45 1.82
N LYS A 23 1.24 -11.43 0.99
CA LYS A 23 -0.14 -11.73 0.59
C LYS A 23 -0.99 -12.05 1.81
N LYS A 24 -0.47 -12.86 2.73
CA LYS A 24 -1.18 -13.19 3.97
C LYS A 24 -1.35 -11.99 4.87
N TRP A 25 -0.34 -11.12 4.95
CA TRP A 25 -0.44 -9.86 5.67
C TRP A 25 -1.61 -9.03 5.15
N ILE A 26 -1.73 -8.91 3.82
CA ILE A 26 -2.81 -8.16 3.19
C ILE A 26 -4.17 -8.80 3.48
N GLU A 27 -4.29 -10.11 3.41
CA GLU A 27 -5.52 -10.83 3.73
C GLU A 27 -5.96 -10.58 5.18
N VAL A 28 -5.01 -10.67 6.11
CA VAL A 28 -5.28 -10.41 7.53
C VAL A 28 -5.65 -8.95 7.72
N SER A 29 -4.99 -8.03 7.03
CA SER A 29 -5.30 -6.60 7.13
C SER A 29 -6.73 -6.31 6.66
N HIS A 30 -7.19 -7.00 5.62
CA HIS A 30 -8.58 -6.87 5.15
C HIS A 30 -9.58 -7.25 6.26
N TRP A 31 -9.29 -8.31 6.98
CA TRP A 31 -10.10 -8.73 8.12
C TRP A 31 -10.07 -7.71 9.25
N VAL A 32 -8.89 -7.24 9.61
CA VAL A 32 -8.68 -6.28 10.70
C VAL A 32 -9.37 -4.96 10.41
N GLN A 33 -9.37 -4.52 9.14
CA GLN A 33 -9.90 -3.22 8.74
C GLN A 33 -11.37 -3.03 9.14
N GLN A 34 -12.18 -4.07 9.13
CA GLN A 34 -13.59 -3.96 9.50
C GLN A 34 -13.81 -3.56 10.96
N TYR A 35 -12.79 -3.73 11.80
CA TYR A 35 -12.83 -3.39 13.22
C TYR A 35 -12.11 -2.08 13.55
N LYS A 36 -11.53 -1.42 12.55
CA LYS A 36 -10.80 -0.16 12.76
C LYS A 36 -11.73 1.03 12.59
N PRO A 37 -11.55 2.09 13.39
CA PRO A 37 -12.24 3.35 13.12
C PRO A 37 -11.74 3.91 11.79
N LEU A 38 -12.65 4.55 11.02
CA LEU A 38 -12.31 5.17 9.75
C LEU A 38 -12.16 6.68 9.97
N ASP A 39 -10.91 7.14 9.89
CA ASP A 39 -10.61 8.57 9.89
C ASP A 39 -10.29 8.97 8.45
N LEU A 40 -10.86 10.09 8.00
CA LEU A 40 -10.60 10.54 6.63
C LEU A 40 -9.16 11.04 6.51
N VAL A 41 -8.42 10.44 5.59
CA VAL A 41 -7.04 10.81 5.27
C VAL A 41 -7.03 11.52 3.92
N SER A 42 -6.43 12.69 3.85
CA SER A 42 -6.36 13.50 2.62
C SER A 42 -5.03 13.40 1.90
N SER A 43 -3.95 13.08 2.62
CA SER A 43 -2.62 12.98 2.03
C SER A 43 -1.76 11.96 2.77
N ILE A 44 -0.88 11.31 2.01
CA ILE A 44 0.11 10.35 2.54
C ILE A 44 1.45 10.57 1.87
N VAL A 45 2.50 10.09 2.53
CA VAL A 45 3.86 10.05 1.98
C VAL A 45 4.30 8.60 2.00
N ILE A 46 4.75 8.07 0.86
CA ILE A 46 5.29 6.72 0.78
C ILE A 46 6.77 6.76 0.45
N ASP A 47 7.52 5.79 0.99
CA ASP A 47 8.95 5.65 0.81
C ASP A 47 9.25 4.53 -0.18
N GLY A 48 9.65 4.90 -1.38
CA GLY A 48 9.90 3.96 -2.47
C GLY A 48 11.06 3.00 -2.23
N ARG A 49 11.91 3.29 -1.24
CA ARG A 49 13.02 2.38 -0.90
C ARG A 49 12.53 1.04 -0.36
N ASN A 50 11.34 1.04 0.24
CA ASN A 50 10.74 -0.17 0.81
C ASN A 50 9.80 -0.89 -0.15
N ILE A 51 9.55 -0.31 -1.32
CA ILE A 51 8.56 -0.83 -2.28
C ILE A 51 9.29 -1.46 -3.46
N LYS A 52 9.33 -2.78 -3.52
CA LYS A 52 10.02 -3.54 -4.57
C LYS A 52 9.06 -4.36 -5.42
N SER A 53 7.81 -4.46 -5.00
CA SER A 53 6.78 -5.24 -5.68
C SER A 53 5.41 -4.58 -5.46
N PHE A 54 4.41 -5.07 -6.21
CA PHE A 54 3.04 -4.60 -6.02
C PHE A 54 2.51 -4.95 -4.63
N ASN A 55 2.85 -6.12 -4.09
CA ASN A 55 2.44 -6.47 -2.72
C ASN A 55 3.05 -5.52 -1.69
N ASP A 56 4.30 -5.11 -1.88
CA ASP A 56 4.92 -4.09 -1.04
C ASP A 56 4.14 -2.79 -1.10
N PHE A 57 3.72 -2.37 -2.29
CA PHE A 57 2.94 -1.16 -2.45
C PHE A 57 1.62 -1.26 -1.67
N LEU A 58 0.92 -2.38 -1.77
CA LEU A 58 -0.35 -2.59 -1.07
C LEU A 58 -0.17 -2.57 0.44
N CYS A 59 0.88 -3.20 0.96
CA CYS A 59 1.21 -3.16 2.38
C CYS A 59 1.51 -1.72 2.81
N CYS A 60 2.30 -1.01 2.03
CA CYS A 60 2.70 0.35 2.33
C CYS A 60 1.51 1.31 2.36
N ILE A 61 0.70 1.32 1.31
CA ILE A 61 -0.43 2.24 1.23
C ILE A 61 -1.49 1.91 2.29
N GLY A 62 -1.72 0.63 2.55
CA GLY A 62 -2.63 0.22 3.61
C GLY A 62 -2.20 0.77 4.96
N GLU A 63 -0.92 0.67 5.25
CA GLU A 63 -0.36 1.17 6.51
C GLU A 63 -0.38 2.69 6.60
N GLU A 64 -0.03 3.38 5.51
CA GLU A 64 -0.01 4.85 5.50
C GLU A 64 -1.42 5.44 5.63
N VAL A 65 -2.42 4.82 5.04
CA VAL A 65 -3.80 5.30 5.11
C VAL A 65 -4.48 4.88 6.42
N ASN A 66 -4.29 3.64 6.83
CA ASN A 66 -5.09 3.03 7.91
C ASN A 66 -4.27 2.53 9.11
N GLY A 67 -2.98 2.86 9.18
CA GLY A 67 -2.13 2.50 10.31
C GLY A 67 -1.71 1.05 10.31
N LEU A 68 -1.18 0.59 11.42
CA LEU A 68 -0.68 -0.79 11.56
C LEU A 68 -1.73 -1.80 11.15
N MET A 69 -1.36 -2.75 10.29
CA MET A 69 -2.27 -3.74 9.71
C MET A 69 -3.43 -3.10 8.93
N GLY A 70 -3.26 -1.88 8.45
CA GLY A 70 -4.26 -1.21 7.64
C GLY A 70 -4.39 -1.83 6.25
N TYR A 71 -5.59 -1.75 5.69
CA TYR A 71 -5.92 -2.32 4.39
C TYR A 71 -6.37 -1.23 3.43
N PHE A 72 -5.87 -1.28 2.19
CA PHE A 72 -6.30 -0.36 1.13
C PHE A 72 -6.39 -1.05 -0.24
N GLY A 73 -6.70 -2.33 -0.25
CA GLY A 73 -6.85 -3.13 -1.46
C GLY A 73 -5.91 -4.34 -1.47
N SER A 74 -6.30 -5.38 -2.19
CA SER A 74 -5.50 -6.61 -2.35
C SER A 74 -5.21 -6.93 -3.81
N SER A 75 -5.68 -6.08 -4.72
CA SER A 75 -5.51 -6.21 -6.16
C SER A 75 -5.60 -4.83 -6.79
N PHE A 76 -5.33 -4.73 -8.09
CA PHE A 76 -5.53 -3.45 -8.81
C PHE A 76 -6.99 -3.00 -8.73
N GLY A 77 -7.95 -3.91 -8.87
CA GLY A 77 -9.37 -3.59 -8.75
C GLY A 77 -9.73 -3.09 -7.35
N GLY A 78 -9.25 -3.76 -6.32
CA GLY A 78 -9.47 -3.34 -4.95
C GLY A 78 -8.82 -2.01 -4.63
N LEU A 79 -7.61 -1.78 -5.14
CA LEU A 79 -6.92 -0.51 -4.99
C LEU A 79 -7.70 0.63 -5.67
N SER A 80 -8.16 0.39 -6.90
CA SER A 80 -8.97 1.35 -7.64
C SER A 80 -10.24 1.73 -6.87
N ASP A 81 -10.95 0.74 -6.34
CA ASP A 81 -12.16 0.97 -5.54
C ASP A 81 -11.85 1.79 -4.29
N SER A 82 -10.76 1.47 -3.61
CA SER A 82 -10.34 2.20 -2.41
C SER A 82 -10.00 3.65 -2.73
N LEU A 83 -9.33 3.90 -3.85
CA LEU A 83 -8.97 5.25 -4.29
C LEU A 83 -10.19 6.09 -4.67
N THR A 84 -11.29 5.46 -5.08
CA THR A 84 -12.54 6.15 -5.37
C THR A 84 -13.44 6.31 -4.15
N GLY A 85 -12.96 5.90 -2.97
CA GLY A 85 -13.68 6.06 -1.72
C GLY A 85 -14.45 4.82 -1.25
N GLY A 86 -14.16 3.64 -1.83
CA GLY A 86 -14.89 2.41 -1.53
C GLY A 86 -14.84 1.97 -0.06
N ILE A 87 -13.73 2.21 0.63
CA ILE A 87 -13.60 1.92 2.07
C ILE A 87 -14.12 3.08 2.93
N GLY A 88 -14.18 4.28 2.36
CA GLY A 88 -14.63 5.47 3.07
C GLY A 88 -13.59 6.07 4.01
N CYS A 89 -12.32 5.74 3.83
CA CYS A 89 -11.25 6.19 4.73
C CYS A 89 -10.40 7.32 4.18
N ILE A 90 -10.70 7.84 2.99
CA ILE A 90 -9.93 8.92 2.38
C ILE A 90 -10.85 10.04 1.89
N THR A 91 -10.27 11.23 1.81
CA THR A 91 -10.85 12.34 1.05
C THR A 91 -10.39 12.18 -0.40
N VAL A 92 -11.32 12.05 -1.33
CA VAL A 92 -11.04 11.84 -2.75
C VAL A 92 -10.84 13.20 -3.44
N PRO A 93 -9.79 13.38 -4.25
CA PRO A 93 -8.70 12.45 -4.52
C PRO A 93 -7.65 12.44 -3.39
N LEU A 94 -7.16 11.24 -3.09
CA LEU A 94 -6.05 11.12 -2.13
C LEU A 94 -4.80 11.75 -2.72
N ASN A 95 -4.08 12.52 -1.92
CA ASN A 95 -2.83 13.15 -2.33
C ASN A 95 -1.66 12.25 -1.88
N ILE A 96 -0.91 11.72 -2.85
CA ILE A 96 0.19 10.80 -2.59
C ILE A 96 1.51 11.47 -2.96
N THR A 97 2.43 11.56 -2.02
CA THR A 97 3.81 11.95 -2.28
C THR A 97 4.67 10.70 -2.26
N TRP A 98 5.31 10.36 -3.38
CA TRP A 98 6.12 9.17 -3.53
C TRP A 98 7.59 9.57 -3.54
N LYS A 99 8.26 9.34 -2.43
CA LYS A 99 9.70 9.60 -2.30
C LYS A 99 10.49 8.40 -2.81
N TYR A 100 11.68 8.67 -3.34
CA TYR A 100 12.56 7.62 -3.88
C TYR A 100 11.86 6.79 -4.96
N PHE A 101 11.11 7.46 -5.80
CA PHE A 101 10.32 6.83 -6.87
C PHE A 101 11.19 5.99 -7.81
N GLU A 102 12.35 6.53 -8.20
CA GLU A 102 13.25 5.84 -9.13
C GLU A 102 13.77 4.51 -8.57
N GLU A 103 13.94 4.42 -7.27
CA GLU A 103 14.36 3.17 -6.62
C GLU A 103 13.27 2.10 -6.73
N THR A 104 12.02 2.47 -6.56
CA THR A 104 10.88 1.56 -6.80
C THR A 104 10.82 1.12 -8.26
N LYS A 105 10.93 2.07 -9.17
CA LYS A 105 10.91 1.78 -10.62
C LYS A 105 12.00 0.80 -11.01
N TYR A 106 13.22 1.01 -10.50
CA TYR A 106 14.33 0.10 -10.72
C TYR A 106 13.99 -1.32 -10.24
N SER A 107 13.44 -1.44 -9.04
CA SER A 107 13.11 -2.74 -8.46
C SER A 107 12.04 -3.49 -9.27
N PHE A 108 10.99 -2.81 -9.69
CA PHE A 108 9.97 -3.42 -10.55
C PHE A 108 10.55 -3.86 -11.90
N ASN A 109 11.39 -3.03 -12.50
CA ASN A 109 11.98 -3.34 -13.81
C ASN A 109 12.93 -4.53 -13.77
N ASN A 110 13.59 -4.77 -12.64
CA ASN A 110 14.64 -5.79 -12.54
C ASN A 110 14.24 -7.03 -11.74
N TYR A 111 13.26 -6.92 -10.83
CA TYR A 111 12.93 -7.99 -9.89
C TYR A 111 11.44 -8.32 -9.81
N ASP A 112 10.59 -7.55 -10.44
CA ASP A 112 9.17 -7.77 -10.47
C ASP A 112 8.67 -7.54 -11.91
N ASN A 113 7.40 -7.24 -12.10
CA ASN A 113 6.80 -7.06 -13.42
C ASN A 113 6.77 -5.57 -13.79
N PRO A 114 7.54 -5.14 -14.82
CA PRO A 114 7.53 -3.73 -15.24
C PRO A 114 6.16 -3.26 -15.75
N ASP A 115 5.38 -4.15 -16.36
CA ASP A 115 4.04 -3.80 -16.85
C ASP A 115 3.10 -3.48 -15.69
N ASP A 116 3.24 -4.19 -14.57
CA ASP A 116 2.47 -3.90 -13.36
C ASP A 116 2.83 -2.53 -12.80
N PHE A 117 4.10 -2.14 -12.88
CA PHE A 117 4.51 -0.81 -12.44
C PHE A 117 3.86 0.28 -13.28
N GLU A 118 3.89 0.14 -14.62
CA GLU A 118 3.25 1.10 -15.52
C GLU A 118 1.75 1.20 -15.25
N TYR A 119 1.09 0.07 -15.09
CA TYR A 119 -0.34 0.03 -14.80
C TYR A 119 -0.65 0.73 -13.46
N LEU A 120 0.17 0.47 -12.44
CA LEU A 120 0.03 1.10 -11.14
C LEU A 120 0.12 2.63 -11.26
N ILE A 121 1.12 3.12 -11.98
CA ILE A 121 1.32 4.57 -12.14
C ILE A 121 0.16 5.20 -12.90
N GLU A 122 -0.34 4.56 -13.96
CA GLU A 122 -1.51 5.03 -14.67
C GLU A 122 -2.73 5.12 -13.77
N LEU A 123 -2.94 4.09 -12.95
CA LEU A 123 -4.06 4.05 -12.01
C LEU A 123 -3.96 5.18 -10.99
N LEU A 124 -2.78 5.41 -10.43
CA LEU A 124 -2.58 6.47 -9.45
C LEU A 124 -2.75 7.85 -10.06
N ASN A 125 -2.30 8.06 -11.29
CA ASN A 125 -2.50 9.33 -11.99
C ASN A 125 -3.96 9.59 -12.30
N GLU A 126 -4.73 8.54 -12.58
CA GLU A 126 -6.15 8.66 -12.90
C GLU A 126 -7.01 8.88 -11.64
N LYS A 127 -6.72 8.15 -10.57
CA LYS A 127 -7.60 8.05 -9.38
C LYS A 127 -7.11 8.86 -8.17
N SER A 128 -5.90 9.39 -8.21
CA SER A 128 -5.33 10.15 -7.10
C SER A 128 -4.50 11.31 -7.62
N THR A 129 -4.01 12.15 -6.70
CA THR A 129 -3.03 13.19 -7.04
C THR A 129 -1.64 12.63 -6.67
N LEU A 130 -0.82 12.38 -7.68
CA LEU A 130 0.49 11.76 -7.48
C LEU A 130 1.61 12.77 -7.64
N ASN A 131 2.42 12.91 -6.58
CA ASN A 131 3.60 13.77 -6.57
C ASN A 131 4.84 12.88 -6.42
N ILE A 132 5.73 12.93 -7.40
CA ILE A 132 6.94 12.11 -7.45
C ILE A 132 8.14 12.96 -7.06
N THR A 133 8.96 12.46 -6.14
CA THR A 133 10.21 13.13 -5.75
C THR A 133 11.40 12.19 -5.70
#